data_20fc705f6fd4181a962538b13c51b1a6
#
_entry.id   20fc705f6fd4181a962538b13c51b1a6
#
_cell.length_a   1.000
_cell.length_b   1.000
_cell.length_c   1.000
_cell.angle_alpha   90.00
_cell.angle_beta   90.00
_cell.angle_gamma   90.00
#
_symmetry.space_group_name_H-M   'P 1'
#
loop_
_entity.id
_entity.type
_entity.pdbx_description
1 polymer ?
#
loop_
_entity_poly.entity_id
_entity_poly.type
_entity_poly.pdbx_seq_one_letter_code
_entity_poly.pdbx_strand_id
1 'polypeptide(L)'
;MTTTITRGLIVTFLLFATSAWSQDPEQIAKVPPKVRADIQTDFMTKKLQLTPEEKTKIEAINVKYADQMQPVLTGDMGPFERMRAVKNLESSKDGELQAALTPAQYQTYLSSKDELKQKIKDRALAAQ
;
A
#
# COMPACT_ATOMS: atom_id res chain seq x y z
N MET A 1 -23.18 35.07 -52.74
CA MET A 1 -21.90 34.36 -52.70
C MET A 1 -21.45 34.32 -51.26
N THR A 2 -21.84 33.30 -50.53
CA THR A 2 -21.53 33.16 -49.10
C THR A 2 -20.80 31.85 -48.90
N THR A 3 -19.52 31.91 -48.63
CA THR A 3 -18.68 30.79 -48.34
C THR A 3 -18.83 30.45 -46.87
N THR A 4 -19.53 29.38 -46.59
CA THR A 4 -19.71 28.87 -45.23
C THR A 4 -18.49 28.04 -44.85
N ILE A 5 -17.66 28.55 -43.95
CA ILE A 5 -16.53 27.84 -43.37
C ILE A 5 -17.08 27.02 -42.22
N THR A 6 -17.19 25.71 -42.45
CA THR A 6 -17.54 24.75 -41.42
C THR A 6 -16.31 24.52 -40.51
N ARG A 7 -16.34 25.11 -39.33
CA ARG A 7 -15.35 24.86 -38.27
C ARG A 7 -15.58 23.47 -37.72
N GLY A 8 -14.73 22.53 -38.16
CA GLY A 8 -14.67 21.19 -37.58
C GLY A 8 -14.23 21.27 -36.12
N LEU A 9 -15.11 20.84 -35.24
CA LEU A 9 -14.81 20.64 -33.82
C LEU A 9 -13.94 19.39 -33.70
N ILE A 10 -12.64 19.61 -33.54
CA ILE A 10 -11.73 18.52 -33.14
C ILE A 10 -12.00 18.27 -31.66
N VAL A 11 -12.83 17.26 -31.39
CA VAL A 11 -12.96 16.72 -30.04
C VAL A 11 -11.69 15.94 -29.76
N THR A 12 -10.74 16.60 -29.12
CA THR A 12 -9.57 15.92 -28.58
C THR A 12 -10.05 15.06 -27.42
N PHE A 13 -10.21 13.79 -27.69
CA PHE A 13 -10.47 12.77 -26.69
C PHE A 13 -9.16 12.66 -25.86
N LEU A 14 -9.10 13.41 -24.76
CA LEU A 14 -8.11 13.21 -23.72
C LEU A 14 -8.36 11.82 -23.13
N LEU A 15 -7.62 10.84 -23.65
CA LEU A 15 -7.41 9.57 -22.97
C LEU A 15 -6.76 9.93 -21.61
N PHE A 16 -7.60 10.09 -20.60
CA PHE A 16 -7.18 9.88 -19.24
C PHE A 16 -6.73 8.43 -19.17
N ALA A 17 -5.42 8.24 -19.36
CA ALA A 17 -4.78 7.03 -18.91
C ALA A 17 -5.06 6.97 -17.41
N THR A 18 -6.12 6.26 -17.04
CA THR A 18 -6.28 5.73 -15.71
C THR A 18 -5.04 4.88 -15.48
N SER A 19 -4.06 5.47 -14.83
CA SER A 19 -2.93 4.73 -14.24
C SER A 19 -3.57 3.84 -13.19
N ALA A 20 -4.25 2.80 -13.68
CA ALA A 20 -4.77 1.75 -12.85
C ALA A 20 -3.59 1.21 -12.05
N TRP A 21 -3.57 1.47 -10.83
CA TRP A 21 -3.30 0.66 -9.63
C TRP A 21 -2.52 -0.65 -9.91
N SER A 22 -1.50 -0.59 -10.76
CA SER A 22 -0.45 -1.58 -10.79
C SER A 22 0.41 -1.35 -9.56
N GLN A 23 -0.12 -1.73 -8.40
CA GLN A 23 0.77 -2.06 -7.30
C GLN A 23 1.53 -3.28 -7.80
N ASP A 24 2.70 -3.03 -8.36
CA ASP A 24 3.55 -4.08 -8.85
C ASP A 24 4.02 -4.89 -7.62
N PRO A 25 3.43 -6.07 -7.36
CA PRO A 25 3.79 -6.86 -6.18
C PRO A 25 5.27 -7.24 -6.21
N GLU A 26 5.87 -7.31 -7.39
CA GLU A 26 7.30 -7.57 -7.57
C GLU A 26 8.16 -6.45 -7.01
N GLN A 27 7.76 -5.19 -7.11
CA GLN A 27 8.50 -4.07 -6.53
C GLN A 27 8.50 -4.14 -5.00
N ILE A 28 7.36 -4.42 -4.41
CA ILE A 28 7.24 -4.57 -2.96
C ILE A 28 8.03 -5.78 -2.46
N ALA A 29 8.02 -6.89 -3.22
CA ALA A 29 8.76 -8.09 -2.89
C ALA A 29 10.28 -7.90 -2.82
N LYS A 30 10.84 -6.92 -3.54
CA LYS A 30 12.27 -6.57 -3.49
C LYS A 30 12.70 -5.97 -2.17
N VAL A 31 11.80 -5.39 -1.41
CA VAL A 31 12.08 -4.91 -0.05
C VAL A 31 11.98 -6.08 0.92
N PRO A 32 13.06 -6.43 1.64
CA PRO A 32 13.01 -7.55 2.59
C PRO A 32 11.88 -7.40 3.61
N PRO A 33 11.26 -8.50 4.07
CA PRO A 33 10.15 -8.46 5.02
C PRO A 33 10.45 -7.64 6.28
N LYS A 34 11.63 -7.84 6.87
CA LYS A 34 12.06 -7.07 8.03
C LYS A 34 12.13 -5.58 7.75
N VAL A 35 12.67 -5.18 6.61
CA VAL A 35 12.77 -3.74 6.23
C VAL A 35 11.37 -3.16 6.04
N ARG A 36 10.45 -3.89 5.42
CA ARG A 36 9.04 -3.45 5.31
C ARG A 36 8.40 -3.26 6.68
N ALA A 37 8.61 -4.22 7.59
CA ALA A 37 8.10 -4.14 8.96
C ALA A 37 8.69 -2.94 9.74
N ASP A 38 9.98 -2.69 9.59
CA ASP A 38 10.66 -1.54 10.22
C ASP A 38 10.10 -0.20 9.70
N ILE A 39 9.93 -0.07 8.38
CA ILE A 39 9.32 1.12 7.76
C ILE A 39 7.90 1.34 8.29
N GLN A 40 7.10 0.28 8.35
CA GLN A 40 5.73 0.34 8.85
C GLN A 40 5.70 0.76 10.33
N THR A 41 6.55 0.18 11.14
CA THR A 41 6.60 0.45 12.59
C THR A 41 7.07 1.88 12.86
N ASP A 42 8.11 2.35 12.18
CA ASP A 42 8.60 3.71 12.33
C ASP A 42 7.57 4.75 11.87
N PHE A 43 6.93 4.48 10.75
CA PHE A 43 5.86 5.34 10.24
C PHE A 43 4.69 5.42 11.23
N MET A 44 4.19 4.27 11.69
CA MET A 44 3.08 4.22 12.64
C MET A 44 3.44 4.85 13.98
N THR A 45 4.66 4.63 14.48
CA THR A 45 5.13 5.24 15.73
C THR A 45 5.04 6.75 15.68
N LYS A 46 5.50 7.37 14.60
CA LYS A 46 5.47 8.81 14.40
C LYS A 46 4.07 9.35 14.14
N LYS A 47 3.35 8.68 13.22
CA LYS A 47 2.03 9.14 12.77
C LYS A 47 0.95 9.01 13.84
N LEU A 48 1.01 7.94 14.64
CA LEU A 48 0.04 7.62 15.67
C LEU A 48 0.50 8.02 17.08
N GLN A 49 1.72 8.54 17.22
CA GLN A 49 2.31 8.90 18.50
C GLN A 49 2.28 7.73 19.51
N LEU A 50 2.78 6.56 19.06
CA LEU A 50 2.78 5.35 19.87
C LEU A 50 3.69 5.47 21.08
N THR A 51 3.23 4.96 22.22
CA THR A 51 4.08 4.75 23.39
C THR A 51 5.09 3.62 23.10
N PRO A 52 6.18 3.47 23.90
CA PRO A 52 7.11 2.36 23.72
C PRO A 52 6.45 0.98 23.80
N GLU A 53 5.48 0.80 24.68
CA GLU A 53 4.72 -0.45 24.81
C GLU A 53 3.83 -0.72 23.61
N GLU A 54 3.14 0.31 23.12
CA GLU A 54 2.34 0.23 21.90
C GLU A 54 3.22 -0.08 20.69
N LYS A 55 4.37 0.60 20.57
CA LYS A 55 5.35 0.33 19.49
C LYS A 55 5.75 -1.13 19.47
N THR A 56 6.08 -1.72 20.62
CA THR A 56 6.47 -3.14 20.70
C THR A 56 5.39 -4.07 20.19
N LYS A 57 4.13 -3.82 20.53
CA LYS A 57 2.99 -4.60 20.02
C LYS A 57 2.80 -4.46 18.52
N ILE A 58 2.86 -3.23 18.02
CA ILE A 58 2.70 -2.92 16.59
C ILE A 58 3.85 -3.52 15.77
N GLU A 59 5.08 -3.45 16.28
CA GLU A 59 6.24 -4.08 15.64
C GLU A 59 6.04 -5.59 15.46
N ALA A 60 5.61 -6.29 16.51
CA ALA A 60 5.34 -7.73 16.44
C ALA A 60 4.28 -8.07 15.37
N ILE A 61 3.21 -7.28 15.26
CA ILE A 61 2.19 -7.44 14.22
C ILE A 61 2.79 -7.18 12.84
N ASN A 62 3.52 -6.10 12.66
CA ASN A 62 4.13 -5.74 11.38
C ASN A 62 5.11 -6.80 10.89
N VAL A 63 5.98 -7.33 11.76
CA VAL A 63 6.92 -8.41 11.44
C VAL A 63 6.16 -9.66 11.01
N LYS A 64 5.20 -10.11 11.81
CA LYS A 64 4.38 -11.30 11.53
C LYS A 64 3.75 -11.23 10.12
N TYR A 65 3.10 -10.13 9.78
CA TYR A 65 2.41 -10.01 8.49
C TYR A 65 3.36 -9.72 7.34
N ALA A 66 4.49 -9.08 7.55
CA ALA A 66 5.53 -8.94 6.52
C ALA A 66 6.10 -10.31 6.13
N ASP A 67 6.34 -11.19 7.10
CA ASP A 67 6.83 -12.55 6.87
C ASP A 67 5.78 -13.41 6.14
N GLN A 68 4.52 -13.33 6.55
CA GLN A 68 3.42 -14.05 5.88
C GLN A 68 3.15 -13.55 4.46
N MET A 69 3.35 -12.27 4.21
CA MET A 69 3.16 -11.65 2.90
C MET A 69 4.25 -12.06 1.90
N GLN A 70 5.47 -12.34 2.34
CA GLN A 70 6.60 -12.61 1.44
C GLN A 70 6.33 -13.77 0.47
N PRO A 71 5.92 -14.97 0.91
CA PRO A 71 5.63 -16.06 -0.02
C PRO A 71 4.45 -15.78 -0.95
N VAL A 72 3.50 -14.93 -0.54
CA VAL A 72 2.39 -14.50 -1.41
C VAL A 72 2.90 -13.60 -2.55
N LEU A 73 3.85 -12.71 -2.25
CA LEU A 73 4.42 -11.80 -3.25
C LEU A 73 5.37 -12.50 -4.21
N THR A 74 6.12 -13.50 -3.75
CA THR A 74 7.19 -14.19 -4.51
C THR A 74 6.79 -15.55 -5.04
N GLY A 75 5.66 -16.11 -4.63
CA GLY A 75 5.20 -17.44 -5.05
C GLY A 75 4.56 -17.47 -6.43
N ASP A 76 4.34 -18.70 -6.94
CA ASP A 76 3.79 -18.96 -8.28
C ASP A 76 2.25 -18.91 -8.33
N MET A 77 1.64 -18.11 -7.46
CA MET A 77 0.19 -17.92 -7.49
C MET A 77 -0.27 -17.16 -8.73
N GLY A 78 -1.43 -17.55 -9.24
CA GLY A 78 -2.11 -16.77 -10.27
C GLY A 78 -2.49 -15.36 -9.75
N PRO A 79 -2.67 -14.38 -10.66
CA PRO A 79 -2.94 -12.99 -10.27
C PRO A 79 -4.16 -12.83 -9.36
N PHE A 80 -5.22 -13.56 -9.65
CA PHE A 80 -6.46 -13.53 -8.88
C PHE A 80 -6.30 -14.15 -7.49
N GLU A 81 -5.62 -15.29 -7.41
CA GLU A 81 -5.34 -15.98 -6.15
C GLU A 81 -4.43 -15.14 -5.25
N ARG A 82 -3.38 -14.53 -5.83
CA ARG A 82 -2.49 -13.60 -5.13
C ARG A 82 -3.25 -12.41 -4.57
N MET A 83 -4.09 -11.77 -5.38
CA MET A 83 -4.91 -10.64 -4.92
C MET A 83 -5.80 -11.03 -3.73
N ARG A 84 -6.42 -12.20 -3.77
CA ARG A 84 -7.24 -12.72 -2.66
C ARG A 84 -6.40 -12.97 -1.40
N ALA A 85 -5.24 -13.59 -1.54
CA ALA A 85 -4.33 -13.86 -0.43
C ALA A 85 -3.82 -12.56 0.22
N VAL A 86 -3.41 -11.57 -0.58
CA VAL A 86 -3.02 -10.24 -0.09
C VAL A 86 -4.16 -9.60 0.68
N LYS A 87 -5.36 -9.58 0.12
CA LYS A 87 -6.54 -8.98 0.76
C LYS A 87 -6.87 -9.66 2.09
N ASN A 88 -6.79 -10.97 2.16
CA ASN A 88 -7.03 -11.72 3.39
C ASN A 88 -6.00 -11.39 4.48
N LEU A 89 -4.71 -11.33 4.12
CA LEU A 89 -3.65 -10.96 5.05
C LEU A 89 -3.79 -9.51 5.53
N GLU A 90 -4.09 -8.58 4.63
CA GLU A 90 -4.35 -7.17 5.01
C GLU A 90 -5.54 -7.05 5.96
N SER A 91 -6.64 -7.75 5.70
CA SER A 91 -7.82 -7.75 6.55
C SER A 91 -7.53 -8.31 7.95
N SER A 92 -6.79 -9.43 8.02
CA SER A 92 -6.38 -10.03 9.29
C SER A 92 -5.45 -9.10 10.09
N LYS A 93 -4.49 -8.46 9.42
CA LYS A 93 -3.61 -7.47 10.02
C LYS A 93 -4.39 -6.28 10.56
N ASP A 94 -5.30 -5.73 9.77
CA ASP A 94 -6.13 -4.60 10.17
C ASP A 94 -6.96 -4.94 11.43
N GLY A 95 -7.47 -6.16 11.55
CA GLY A 95 -8.17 -6.63 12.74
C GLY A 95 -7.28 -6.67 14.00
N GLU A 96 -6.05 -7.15 13.87
CA GLU A 96 -5.10 -7.16 15.00
C GLU A 96 -4.65 -5.74 15.37
N LEU A 97 -4.41 -4.87 14.39
CA LEU A 97 -4.08 -3.47 14.62
C LEU A 97 -5.22 -2.72 15.30
N GLN A 98 -6.46 -2.97 14.89
CA GLN A 98 -7.64 -2.38 15.53
C GLN A 98 -7.75 -2.75 17.01
N ALA A 99 -7.42 -4.00 17.36
CA ALA A 99 -7.41 -4.46 18.75
C ALA A 99 -6.25 -3.87 19.58
N ALA A 100 -5.13 -3.55 18.95
CA ALA A 100 -3.93 -3.04 19.61
C ALA A 100 -3.87 -1.50 19.71
N LEU A 101 -4.64 -0.79 18.90
CA LEU A 101 -4.68 0.67 18.81
C LEU A 101 -5.92 1.24 19.50
N THR A 102 -5.84 2.48 19.93
CA THR A 102 -7.04 3.24 20.30
C THR A 102 -7.90 3.50 19.06
N PRO A 103 -9.22 3.76 19.19
CA PRO A 103 -10.07 4.10 18.05
C PRO A 103 -9.53 5.27 17.22
N ALA A 104 -9.01 6.32 17.85
CA ALA A 104 -8.45 7.48 17.17
C ALA A 104 -7.16 7.12 16.39
N GLN A 105 -6.26 6.35 17.00
CA GLN A 105 -5.04 5.85 16.34
C GLN A 105 -5.38 4.97 15.15
N TYR A 106 -6.36 4.09 15.27
CA TYR A 106 -6.77 3.21 14.19
C TYR A 106 -7.36 3.99 13.00
N GLN A 107 -8.18 5.01 13.25
CA GLN A 107 -8.69 5.89 12.18
C GLN A 107 -7.56 6.64 11.47
N THR A 108 -6.58 7.15 12.21
CA THR A 108 -5.39 7.79 11.64
C THR A 108 -4.58 6.80 10.81
N TYR A 109 -4.42 5.56 11.27
CA TYR A 109 -3.78 4.50 10.50
C TYR A 109 -4.51 4.24 9.17
N LEU A 110 -5.83 4.05 9.19
CA LEU A 110 -6.61 3.81 7.98
C LEU A 110 -6.46 4.93 6.95
N SER A 111 -6.52 6.19 7.38
CA SER A 111 -6.36 7.34 6.49
C SER A 111 -4.93 7.54 5.98
N SER A 112 -3.95 6.88 6.59
CA SER A 112 -2.52 7.00 6.26
C SER A 112 -1.97 5.79 5.47
N LYS A 113 -2.79 4.80 5.15
CA LYS A 113 -2.35 3.56 4.47
C LYS A 113 -1.70 3.83 3.12
N ASP A 114 -2.22 4.76 2.35
CA ASP A 114 -1.66 5.10 1.02
C ASP A 114 -0.29 5.78 1.15
N GLU A 115 -0.11 6.67 2.12
CA GLU A 115 1.19 7.28 2.41
C GLU A 115 2.22 6.21 2.82
N LEU A 116 1.82 5.26 3.65
CA LEU A 116 2.68 4.15 4.06
C LEU A 116 3.08 3.27 2.88
N LYS A 117 2.14 2.91 2.01
CA LYS A 117 2.42 2.15 0.78
C LYS A 117 3.41 2.88 -0.11
N GLN A 118 3.28 4.20 -0.24
CA GLN A 118 4.22 5.00 -1.03
C GLN A 118 5.63 4.96 -0.46
N LYS A 119 5.80 5.06 0.86
CA LYS A 119 7.12 4.95 1.51
C LYS A 119 7.82 3.62 1.23
N ILE A 120 7.07 2.51 1.21
CA ILE A 120 7.62 1.19 0.89
C ILE A 120 8.06 1.15 -0.58
N LYS A 121 7.26 1.70 -1.49
CA LYS A 121 7.63 1.79 -2.92
C LYS A 121 8.88 2.64 -3.14
N ASP A 122 8.95 3.80 -2.50
CA ASP A 122 10.11 4.69 -2.59
C ASP A 122 11.38 3.97 -2.11
N ARG A 123 11.28 3.16 -1.07
CA ARG A 123 12.39 2.33 -0.60
C ARG A 123 12.80 1.26 -1.61
N ALA A 124 11.83 0.65 -2.27
CA ALA A 124 12.09 -0.35 -3.32
C ALA A 124 12.82 0.26 -4.53
N LEU A 125 12.46 1.49 -4.92
CA LEU A 125 13.11 2.22 -6.01
C LEU A 125 14.53 2.68 -5.64
N ALA A 126 14.74 3.11 -4.40
CA ALA A 126 16.05 3.54 -3.92
C ALA A 126 17.08 2.39 -3.79
N ALA A 127 16.63 1.14 -3.82
CA ALA A 127 17.48 -0.06 -3.71
C ALA A 127 17.92 -0.62 -5.09
N GLN A 128 17.54 0.04 -6.19
CA GLN A 128 17.93 -0.32 -7.57
C GLN A 128 19.13 0.49 -8.02
#